data_5986c6ac3038ccb8e5465a4d7220e445
#
_entry.id   5986c6ac3038ccb8e5465a4d7220e445
#
_cell.length_a   1.000
_cell.length_b   1.000
_cell.length_c   1.000
_cell.angle_alpha   90.00
_cell.angle_beta   90.00
_cell.angle_gamma   90.00
#
_symmetry.space_group_name_H-M   'P 1'
#
loop_
_entity.id
_entity.type
_entity.pdbx_description
1 polymer ?
#
loop_
_entity_poly.entity_id
_entity_poly.type
_entity_poly.pdbx_seq_one_letter_code
_entity_poly.pdbx_strand_id
1 'polypeptide(L)'
;MRQLKIQKSITNRSSEALDKYLVEIGRTPLISIDEEITLAQVIKKGGPEGRRAKDKLITSNLRFVVSVAKQYQHQGLSLTDLINEGNIGLIKAAEKFDETRGFKFISYAVWWIRQSILQAIAEQSRIVRLPLNQVGVLSKINQEINKFEQQYERRPSTEEIAASVNLEVSKITHSMMADGNHVSIDAPFQEGEDHTMADVMTSGEEGKTDKKVDHE
;
A
#
# COMPACT_ATOMS: atom_id res chain seq x y z
N MET A 1 16.71 -0.30 -16.05
CA MET A 1 15.28 -0.42 -15.65
C MET A 1 14.95 -1.87 -15.41
N ARG A 2 14.58 -2.27 -14.19
CA ARG A 2 14.11 -3.64 -13.93
C ARG A 2 12.75 -3.81 -14.59
N GLN A 3 12.66 -4.71 -15.57
CA GLN A 3 11.38 -5.11 -16.16
C GLN A 3 10.48 -5.70 -15.07
N LEU A 4 9.24 -5.24 -15.01
CA LEU A 4 8.22 -5.76 -14.09
C LEU A 4 7.91 -7.21 -14.50
N LYS A 5 8.40 -8.19 -13.74
CA LYS A 5 8.12 -9.60 -13.98
C LYS A 5 6.85 -9.95 -13.21
N ILE A 6 5.71 -9.97 -13.90
CA ILE A 6 4.43 -10.37 -13.30
C ILE A 6 4.46 -11.88 -13.09
N GLN A 7 4.55 -12.29 -11.83
CA GLN A 7 4.44 -13.72 -11.46
C GLN A 7 2.96 -14.09 -11.37
N LYS A 8 2.58 -15.24 -11.92
CA LYS A 8 1.25 -15.82 -11.75
C LYS A 8 1.12 -16.32 -10.31
N SER A 9 0.54 -15.52 -9.42
CA SER A 9 0.20 -15.93 -8.06
C SER A 9 -1.28 -16.34 -7.97
N ILE A 10 -1.56 -17.37 -7.17
CA ILE A 10 -2.93 -17.80 -6.88
C ILE A 10 -3.59 -16.72 -6.02
N THR A 11 -4.77 -16.23 -6.42
CA THR A 11 -5.54 -15.27 -5.62
C THR A 11 -6.25 -16.01 -4.51
N ASN A 12 -5.97 -15.65 -3.26
CA ASN A 12 -6.76 -16.15 -2.13
C ASN A 12 -8.12 -15.41 -2.18
N ARG A 13 -9.18 -16.15 -2.48
CA ARG A 13 -10.54 -15.62 -2.67
C ARG A 13 -11.22 -15.54 -1.33
N SER A 14 -11.10 -14.41 -0.67
CA SER A 14 -11.64 -14.21 0.69
C SER A 14 -13.05 -13.60 0.72
N SER A 15 -13.57 -13.13 -0.42
CA SER A 15 -14.90 -12.53 -0.46
C SER A 15 -15.65 -12.83 -1.77
N GLU A 16 -16.95 -13.12 -1.67
CA GLU A 16 -17.84 -13.34 -2.81
C GLU A 16 -17.90 -12.12 -3.74
N ALA A 17 -17.78 -10.92 -3.19
CA ALA A 17 -17.75 -9.68 -3.96
C ALA A 17 -16.52 -9.60 -4.87
N LEU A 18 -15.35 -10.00 -4.36
CA LEU A 18 -14.12 -10.06 -5.16
C LEU A 18 -14.24 -11.08 -6.29
N ASP A 19 -14.84 -12.24 -6.01
CA ASP A 19 -15.04 -13.28 -7.06
C ASP A 19 -15.94 -12.79 -8.17
N LYS A 20 -17.07 -12.15 -7.85
CA LYS A 20 -17.98 -11.53 -8.84
C LYS A 20 -17.24 -10.49 -9.67
N TYR A 21 -16.47 -9.62 -9.03
CA TYR A 21 -15.66 -8.61 -9.74
C TYR A 21 -14.65 -9.26 -10.69
N LEU A 22 -13.91 -10.29 -10.26
CA LEU A 22 -12.93 -10.99 -11.10
C LEU A 22 -13.56 -11.67 -12.30
N VAL A 23 -14.75 -12.26 -12.13
CA VAL A 23 -15.53 -12.85 -13.24
C VAL A 23 -15.97 -11.78 -14.22
N GLU A 24 -16.44 -10.63 -13.74
CA GLU A 24 -16.92 -9.53 -14.58
C GLU A 24 -15.81 -8.93 -15.44
N ILE A 25 -14.67 -8.58 -14.82
CA ILE A 25 -13.52 -8.06 -15.58
C ILE A 25 -12.94 -9.09 -16.55
N GLY A 26 -13.08 -10.39 -16.24
CA GLY A 26 -12.64 -11.48 -17.10
C GLY A 26 -13.43 -11.58 -18.43
N ARG A 27 -14.66 -11.10 -18.45
CA ARG A 27 -15.53 -11.11 -19.66
C ARG A 27 -15.17 -10.00 -20.65
N THR A 28 -14.49 -8.95 -20.19
CA THR A 28 -14.13 -7.81 -21.04
C THR A 28 -13.00 -8.20 -21.99
N PRO A 29 -13.16 -8.00 -23.32
CA PRO A 29 -12.12 -8.31 -24.29
C PRO A 29 -10.92 -7.37 -24.12
N LEU A 30 -9.73 -7.88 -24.45
CA LEU A 30 -8.52 -7.08 -24.53
C LEU A 30 -8.55 -6.18 -25.75
N ILE A 31 -7.98 -4.98 -25.66
CA ILE A 31 -7.90 -4.00 -26.74
C ILE A 31 -6.58 -4.18 -27.51
N SER A 32 -6.63 -4.01 -28.86
CA SER A 32 -5.45 -3.95 -29.70
C SER A 32 -4.74 -2.60 -29.59
N ILE A 33 -3.49 -2.51 -30.05
CA ILE A 33 -2.70 -1.26 -30.01
C ILE A 33 -3.36 -0.17 -30.86
N ASP A 34 -3.91 -0.55 -32.02
CA ASP A 34 -4.56 0.39 -32.94
C ASP A 34 -5.86 0.95 -32.31
N GLU A 35 -6.59 0.11 -31.58
CA GLU A 35 -7.75 0.55 -30.81
C GLU A 35 -7.35 1.46 -29.62
N GLU A 36 -6.22 1.21 -28.93
CA GLU A 36 -5.71 2.11 -27.89
C GLU A 36 -5.47 3.52 -28.43
N ILE A 37 -4.86 3.63 -29.62
CA ILE A 37 -4.58 4.91 -30.28
C ILE A 37 -5.89 5.62 -30.64
N THR A 38 -6.83 4.91 -31.27
CA THR A 38 -8.12 5.51 -31.67
C THR A 38 -8.92 5.99 -30.45
N LEU A 39 -8.96 5.21 -29.38
CA LEU A 39 -9.62 5.60 -28.13
C LEU A 39 -8.95 6.82 -27.51
N ALA A 40 -7.60 6.88 -27.47
CA ALA A 40 -6.88 8.02 -26.94
C ALA A 40 -7.18 9.32 -27.71
N GLN A 41 -7.28 9.25 -29.04
CA GLN A 41 -7.66 10.40 -29.86
C GLN A 41 -9.10 10.89 -29.57
N VAL A 42 -10.03 9.95 -29.36
CA VAL A 42 -11.41 10.30 -29.00
C VAL A 42 -11.48 10.90 -27.59
N ILE A 43 -10.70 10.37 -26.64
CA ILE A 43 -10.61 10.93 -25.28
C ILE A 43 -10.12 12.40 -25.31
N LYS A 44 -9.11 12.71 -26.14
CA LYS A 44 -8.61 14.09 -26.29
C LYS A 44 -9.63 15.04 -26.88
N LYS A 45 -10.52 14.58 -27.76
CA LYS A 45 -11.62 15.38 -28.31
C LYS A 45 -12.67 15.74 -27.25
N GLY A 46 -12.77 14.96 -26.19
CA GLY A 46 -13.72 15.19 -25.10
C GLY A 46 -15.16 14.88 -25.47
N GLY A 47 -16.09 15.41 -24.68
CA GLY A 47 -17.51 15.20 -24.87
C GLY A 47 -18.04 13.84 -24.39
N PRO A 48 -19.29 13.46 -24.72
CA PRO A 48 -19.88 12.21 -24.28
C PRO A 48 -19.20 10.97 -24.90
N GLU A 49 -18.70 11.09 -26.14
CA GLU A 49 -17.96 10.03 -26.81
C GLU A 49 -16.59 9.81 -26.17
N GLY A 50 -15.91 10.89 -25.77
CA GLY A 50 -14.63 10.81 -25.04
C GLY A 50 -14.78 10.10 -23.69
N ARG A 51 -15.89 10.31 -22.97
CA ARG A 51 -16.17 9.57 -21.72
C ARG A 51 -16.36 8.08 -21.98
N ARG A 52 -17.16 7.70 -22.98
CA ARG A 52 -17.35 6.30 -23.36
C ARG A 52 -16.06 5.62 -23.80
N ALA A 53 -15.23 6.34 -24.57
CA ALA A 53 -13.93 5.84 -24.99
C ALA A 53 -12.98 5.63 -23.78
N LYS A 54 -12.98 6.56 -22.82
CA LYS A 54 -12.23 6.45 -21.57
C LYS A 54 -12.70 5.24 -20.76
N ASP A 55 -14.01 5.04 -20.59
CA ASP A 55 -14.56 3.91 -19.85
C ASP A 55 -14.19 2.58 -20.54
N LYS A 56 -14.24 2.51 -21.88
CA LYS A 56 -13.80 1.34 -22.63
C LYS A 56 -12.31 1.04 -22.42
N LEU A 57 -11.45 2.05 -22.46
CA LEU A 57 -10.00 1.91 -22.23
C LEU A 57 -9.72 1.41 -20.80
N ILE A 58 -10.41 1.95 -19.79
CA ILE A 58 -10.25 1.57 -18.39
C ILE A 58 -10.73 0.12 -18.18
N THR A 59 -11.96 -0.21 -18.59
CA THR A 59 -12.56 -1.53 -18.34
C THR A 59 -11.75 -2.67 -18.95
N SER A 60 -11.17 -2.48 -20.12
CA SER A 60 -10.33 -3.49 -20.79
C SER A 60 -8.98 -3.71 -20.10
N ASN A 61 -8.53 -2.76 -19.25
CA ASN A 61 -7.26 -2.83 -18.55
C ASN A 61 -7.37 -3.16 -17.05
N LEU A 62 -8.59 -3.35 -16.51
CA LEU A 62 -8.80 -3.68 -15.09
C LEU A 62 -8.08 -4.97 -14.65
N ARG A 63 -8.00 -5.97 -15.54
CA ARG A 63 -7.25 -7.21 -15.26
C ARG A 63 -5.77 -6.96 -14.96
N PHE A 64 -5.19 -5.97 -15.61
CA PHE A 64 -3.81 -5.58 -15.38
C PHE A 64 -3.63 -4.96 -13.99
N VAL A 65 -4.57 -4.11 -13.54
CA VAL A 65 -4.55 -3.54 -12.18
C VAL A 65 -4.53 -4.63 -11.13
N VAL A 66 -5.36 -5.67 -11.26
CA VAL A 66 -5.37 -6.81 -10.34
C VAL A 66 -4.00 -7.49 -10.28
N SER A 67 -3.33 -7.66 -11.42
CA SER A 67 -2.00 -8.28 -11.48
C SER A 67 -0.94 -7.45 -10.76
N VAL A 68 -1.05 -6.11 -10.82
CA VAL A 68 -0.15 -5.19 -10.10
C VAL A 68 -0.50 -5.17 -8.61
N ALA A 69 -1.79 -5.05 -8.24
CA ALA A 69 -2.24 -5.00 -6.86
C ALA A 69 -1.83 -6.25 -6.04
N LYS A 70 -1.83 -7.43 -6.65
CA LYS A 70 -1.35 -8.67 -6.02
C LYS A 70 0.09 -8.61 -5.52
N GLN A 71 0.96 -7.80 -6.12
CA GLN A 71 2.35 -7.66 -5.70
C GLN A 71 2.50 -6.88 -4.39
N TYR A 72 1.46 -6.15 -3.98
CA TYR A 72 1.42 -5.33 -2.78
C TYR A 72 0.55 -5.92 -1.66
N GLN A 73 0.13 -7.19 -1.79
CA GLN A 73 -0.58 -7.90 -0.73
C GLN A 73 0.28 -7.99 0.54
N HIS A 74 -0.38 -8.13 1.68
CA HIS A 74 0.26 -8.27 3.01
C HIS A 74 1.01 -7.03 3.51
N GLN A 75 0.73 -5.85 2.94
CA GLN A 75 1.31 -4.58 3.39
C GLN A 75 0.33 -3.71 4.21
N GLY A 76 -0.64 -4.34 4.87
CA GLY A 76 -1.58 -3.66 5.76
C GLY A 76 -2.91 -3.25 5.12
N LEU A 77 -3.10 -3.46 3.81
CA LEU A 77 -4.37 -3.24 3.11
C LEU A 77 -4.93 -4.53 2.51
N SER A 78 -6.27 -4.62 2.43
CA SER A 78 -6.94 -5.72 1.76
C SER A 78 -6.69 -5.69 0.24
N LEU A 79 -6.77 -6.86 -0.43
CA LEU A 79 -6.62 -6.90 -1.90
C LEU A 79 -7.69 -6.08 -2.60
N THR A 80 -8.90 -6.02 -2.07
CA THR A 80 -10.01 -5.22 -2.61
C THR A 80 -9.69 -3.73 -2.59
N ASP A 81 -9.12 -3.23 -1.49
CA ASP A 81 -8.73 -1.83 -1.35
C ASP A 81 -7.57 -1.49 -2.28
N LEU A 82 -6.56 -2.37 -2.37
CA LEU A 82 -5.44 -2.20 -3.30
C LEU A 82 -5.90 -2.15 -4.77
N ILE A 83 -6.90 -2.96 -5.15
CA ILE A 83 -7.48 -2.93 -6.51
C ILE A 83 -8.22 -1.60 -6.73
N ASN A 84 -9.01 -1.15 -5.77
CA ASN A 84 -9.77 0.10 -5.89
C ASN A 84 -8.83 1.31 -6.04
N GLU A 85 -7.79 1.39 -5.21
CA GLU A 85 -6.78 2.45 -5.33
C GLU A 85 -5.97 2.35 -6.63
N GLY A 86 -5.67 1.13 -7.06
CA GLY A 86 -5.06 0.88 -8.37
C GLY A 86 -5.95 1.33 -9.54
N ASN A 87 -7.26 1.12 -9.46
CA ASN A 87 -8.23 1.58 -10.45
C ASN A 87 -8.28 3.11 -10.52
N ILE A 88 -8.18 3.81 -9.37
CA ILE A 88 -8.06 5.28 -9.35
C ILE A 88 -6.80 5.72 -10.09
N GLY A 89 -5.68 5.03 -9.87
CA GLY A 89 -4.44 5.25 -10.62
C GLY A 89 -4.61 5.05 -12.14
N LEU A 90 -5.30 3.98 -12.54
CA LEU A 90 -5.60 3.69 -13.95
C LEU A 90 -6.46 4.78 -14.60
N ILE A 91 -7.47 5.31 -13.89
CA ILE A 91 -8.32 6.42 -14.34
C ILE A 91 -7.48 7.68 -14.60
N LYS A 92 -6.60 8.04 -13.66
CA LYS A 92 -5.66 9.17 -13.82
C LYS A 92 -4.71 8.97 -15.01
N ALA A 93 -4.26 7.73 -15.22
CA ALA A 93 -3.42 7.41 -16.38
C ALA A 93 -4.17 7.59 -17.71
N ALA A 94 -5.44 7.14 -17.78
CA ALA A 94 -6.26 7.27 -18.98
C ALA A 94 -6.52 8.74 -19.38
N GLU A 95 -6.61 9.65 -18.40
CA GLU A 95 -6.77 11.09 -18.64
C GLU A 95 -5.53 11.76 -19.19
N LYS A 96 -4.35 11.27 -18.81
CA LYS A 96 -3.07 11.89 -19.12
C LYS A 96 -2.28 11.15 -20.19
N PHE A 97 -2.84 10.08 -20.75
CA PHE A 97 -2.16 9.29 -21.77
C PHE A 97 -2.01 10.05 -23.08
N ASP A 98 -0.82 9.94 -23.66
CA ASP A 98 -0.48 10.55 -24.94
C ASP A 98 0.00 9.48 -25.94
N GLU A 99 -0.85 9.20 -26.93
CA GLU A 99 -0.61 8.21 -27.98
C GLU A 99 0.52 8.59 -28.94
N THR A 100 0.87 9.90 -29.02
CA THR A 100 1.91 10.39 -29.96
C THR A 100 3.31 9.88 -29.59
N ARG A 101 3.50 9.44 -28.35
CA ARG A 101 4.77 8.92 -27.83
C ARG A 101 5.11 7.50 -28.28
N GLY A 102 4.21 6.79 -28.93
CA GLY A 102 4.44 5.44 -29.48
C GLY A 102 4.58 4.32 -28.46
N PHE A 103 4.24 4.56 -27.19
CA PHE A 103 4.24 3.52 -26.15
C PHE A 103 2.86 2.96 -25.91
N LYS A 104 2.77 1.67 -25.51
CA LYS A 104 1.52 1.05 -25.09
C LYS A 104 0.97 1.72 -23.83
N PHE A 105 -0.35 1.85 -23.76
CA PHE A 105 -1.04 2.41 -22.61
C PHE A 105 -0.61 1.76 -21.28
N ILE A 106 -0.52 0.42 -21.23
CA ILE A 106 -0.12 -0.34 -20.05
C ILE A 106 1.26 0.10 -19.51
N SER A 107 2.23 0.38 -20.39
CA SER A 107 3.59 0.79 -20.00
C SER A 107 3.60 2.15 -19.29
N TYR A 108 2.67 3.02 -19.62
CA TYR A 108 2.46 4.30 -18.94
C TYR A 108 1.61 4.15 -17.67
N ALA A 109 0.52 3.42 -17.77
CA ALA A 109 -0.45 3.24 -16.69
C ALA A 109 0.16 2.57 -15.45
N VAL A 110 1.12 1.65 -15.62
CA VAL A 110 1.76 0.94 -14.49
C VAL A 110 2.36 1.89 -13.46
N TRP A 111 2.89 3.03 -13.88
CA TRP A 111 3.47 4.02 -12.98
C TRP A 111 2.42 4.72 -12.12
N TRP A 112 1.28 5.07 -12.71
CA TRP A 112 0.16 5.69 -12.01
C TRP A 112 -0.53 4.71 -11.05
N ILE A 113 -0.72 3.47 -11.49
CA ILE A 113 -1.30 2.39 -10.67
C ILE A 113 -0.41 2.17 -9.45
N ARG A 114 0.89 1.99 -9.65
CA ARG A 114 1.86 1.78 -8.57
C ARG A 114 1.89 2.97 -7.61
N GLN A 115 1.94 4.18 -8.14
CA GLN A 115 1.96 5.39 -7.34
C GLN A 115 0.72 5.51 -6.45
N SER A 116 -0.46 5.25 -7.01
CA SER A 116 -1.72 5.30 -6.26
C SER A 116 -1.77 4.24 -5.16
N ILE A 117 -1.36 3.01 -5.46
CA ILE A 117 -1.29 1.91 -4.48
C ILE A 117 -0.31 2.24 -3.35
N LEU A 118 0.90 2.67 -3.66
CA LEU A 118 1.91 3.02 -2.64
C LEU A 118 1.47 4.20 -1.77
N GLN A 119 0.81 5.19 -2.36
CA GLN A 119 0.23 6.30 -1.62
C GLN A 119 -0.85 5.81 -0.65
N ALA A 120 -1.75 4.95 -1.11
CA ALA A 120 -2.82 4.38 -0.27
C ALA A 120 -2.24 3.54 0.88
N ILE A 121 -1.23 2.71 0.62
CA ILE A 121 -0.53 1.97 1.67
C ILE A 121 0.08 2.92 2.70
N ALA A 122 0.77 3.96 2.26
CA ALA A 122 1.40 4.92 3.17
C ALA A 122 0.38 5.68 4.04
N GLU A 123 -0.83 5.92 3.51
CA GLU A 123 -1.87 6.70 4.20
C GLU A 123 -2.83 5.86 5.04
N GLN A 124 -3.11 4.63 4.64
CA GLN A 124 -4.24 3.85 5.17
C GLN A 124 -3.84 2.52 5.81
N SER A 125 -2.58 2.06 5.65
CA SER A 125 -2.16 0.75 6.19
C SER A 125 -2.02 0.71 7.70
N ARG A 126 -1.87 1.88 8.35
CA ARG A 126 -1.65 1.99 9.80
C ARG A 126 -2.94 2.38 10.52
N ILE A 127 -3.19 1.78 11.69
CA ILE A 127 -4.31 2.14 12.58
C ILE A 127 -4.21 3.63 12.97
N VAL A 128 -3.02 4.07 13.38
CA VAL A 128 -2.74 5.49 13.63
C VAL A 128 -2.03 6.05 12.39
N ARG A 129 -2.73 6.92 11.66
CA ARG A 129 -2.21 7.54 10.44
C ARG A 129 -0.96 8.38 10.71
N LEU A 130 0.08 8.14 9.93
CA LEU A 130 1.28 8.99 9.90
C LEU A 130 1.27 9.92 8.67
N PRO A 131 1.76 11.16 8.78
CA PRO A 131 1.97 12.02 7.63
C PRO A 131 2.95 11.41 6.63
N LEU A 132 2.73 11.61 5.33
CA LEU A 132 3.58 11.07 4.25
C LEU A 132 5.07 11.41 4.41
N ASN A 133 5.35 12.61 4.93
CA ASN A 133 6.73 13.05 5.21
C ASN A 133 7.42 12.14 6.23
N GLN A 134 6.72 11.73 7.29
CA GLN A 134 7.27 10.81 8.31
C GLN A 134 7.43 9.40 7.74
N VAL A 135 6.46 8.92 6.96
CA VAL A 135 6.58 7.62 6.27
C VAL A 135 7.80 7.61 5.34
N GLY A 136 8.04 8.72 4.62
CA GLY A 136 9.23 8.87 3.78
C GLY A 136 10.54 8.84 4.57
N VAL A 137 10.59 9.47 5.75
CA VAL A 137 11.75 9.44 6.65
C VAL A 137 11.98 8.02 7.18
N LEU A 138 10.94 7.34 7.65
CA LEU A 138 11.01 5.94 8.12
C LEU A 138 11.53 4.99 7.03
N SER A 139 11.04 5.15 5.80
CA SER A 139 11.51 4.34 4.67
C SER A 139 13.01 4.54 4.41
N LYS A 140 13.52 5.77 4.50
CA LYS A 140 14.95 6.06 4.36
C LYS A 140 15.76 5.46 5.52
N ILE A 141 15.28 5.61 6.75
CA ILE A 141 15.92 5.03 7.94
C ILE A 141 16.06 3.51 7.78
N ASN A 142 14.96 2.81 7.44
CA ASN A 142 14.96 1.37 7.26
C ASN A 142 15.86 0.93 6.08
N GLN A 143 15.93 1.71 5.01
CA GLN A 143 16.84 1.44 3.91
C GLN A 143 18.31 1.55 4.32
N GLU A 144 18.68 2.56 5.11
CA GLU A 144 20.05 2.73 5.60
C GLU A 144 20.41 1.67 6.65
N ILE A 145 19.49 1.28 7.53
CA ILE A 145 19.68 0.16 8.48
C ILE A 145 20.01 -1.11 7.71
N ASN A 146 19.20 -1.47 6.70
CA ASN A 146 19.43 -2.67 5.90
C ASN A 146 20.78 -2.64 5.16
N LYS A 147 21.17 -1.49 4.62
CA LYS A 147 22.50 -1.34 3.97
C LYS A 147 23.62 -1.52 4.98
N PHE A 148 23.50 -0.92 6.15
CA PHE A 148 24.50 -0.99 7.19
C PHE A 148 24.64 -2.41 7.73
N GLU A 149 23.53 -3.12 7.98
CA GLU A 149 23.52 -4.52 8.37
C GLU A 149 24.18 -5.43 7.32
N GLN A 150 23.94 -5.18 6.03
CA GLN A 150 24.61 -5.92 4.95
C GLN A 150 26.11 -5.66 4.87
N GLN A 151 26.57 -4.48 5.26
CA GLN A 151 27.97 -4.09 5.15
C GLN A 151 28.79 -4.45 6.39
N TYR A 152 28.20 -4.32 7.57
CA TYR A 152 28.91 -4.44 8.86
C TYR A 152 28.44 -5.61 9.73
N GLU A 153 27.45 -6.38 9.30
CA GLU A 153 26.86 -7.53 10.00
C GLU A 153 26.37 -7.21 11.44
N ARG A 154 26.11 -5.91 11.72
CA ARG A 154 25.55 -5.42 12.99
C ARG A 154 24.52 -4.32 12.76
N ARG A 155 23.67 -4.09 13.74
CA ARG A 155 22.74 -2.95 13.69
C ARG A 155 23.48 -1.63 13.91
N PRO A 156 23.13 -0.56 13.15
CA PRO A 156 23.69 0.76 13.36
C PRO A 156 23.16 1.41 14.64
N SER A 157 23.95 2.29 15.25
CA SER A 157 23.48 3.17 16.32
C SER A 157 22.62 4.31 15.75
N THR A 158 21.83 4.97 16.62
CA THR A 158 21.02 6.12 16.21
C THR A 158 21.85 7.28 15.66
N GLU A 159 23.08 7.44 16.15
CA GLU A 159 24.04 8.46 15.70
C GLU A 159 24.60 8.13 14.31
N GLU A 160 24.90 6.86 14.05
CA GLU A 160 25.37 6.39 12.74
C GLU A 160 24.28 6.54 11.68
N ILE A 161 23.02 6.24 12.03
CA ILE A 161 21.87 6.47 11.15
C ILE A 161 21.72 7.99 10.89
N ALA A 162 21.85 8.82 11.92
CA ALA A 162 21.74 10.27 11.81
C ALA A 162 22.76 10.85 10.84
N ALA A 163 24.00 10.36 10.91
CA ALA A 163 25.07 10.76 10.01
C ALA A 163 24.81 10.32 8.56
N SER A 164 24.29 9.09 8.36
CA SER A 164 24.04 8.56 7.00
C SER A 164 22.84 9.23 6.31
N VAL A 165 21.75 9.48 7.04
CA VAL A 165 20.52 10.09 6.51
C VAL A 165 20.59 11.62 6.51
N ASN A 166 21.59 12.21 7.19
CA ASN A 166 21.75 13.66 7.38
C ASN A 166 20.54 14.30 8.07
N LEU A 167 20.09 13.68 9.15
CA LEU A 167 18.99 14.13 10.00
C LEU A 167 19.46 14.24 11.45
N GLU A 168 18.76 15.05 12.22
CA GLU A 168 19.00 15.20 13.65
C GLU A 168 18.62 13.91 14.41
N VAL A 169 19.44 13.52 15.40
CA VAL A 169 19.23 12.29 16.19
C VAL A 169 17.86 12.27 16.86
N SER A 170 17.38 13.41 17.37
CA SER A 170 16.06 13.54 18.00
C SER A 170 14.91 13.15 17.03
N LYS A 171 15.00 13.56 15.76
CA LYS A 171 14.01 13.22 14.75
C LYS A 171 14.01 11.74 14.42
N ILE A 172 15.17 11.11 14.39
CA ILE A 172 15.30 9.67 14.15
C ILE A 172 14.68 8.89 15.30
N THR A 173 15.00 9.24 16.55
CA THR A 173 14.44 8.60 17.73
C THR A 173 12.92 8.71 17.75
N HIS A 174 12.37 9.90 17.51
CA HIS A 174 10.91 10.07 17.40
C HIS A 174 10.28 9.26 16.26
N SER A 175 10.93 9.21 15.10
CA SER A 175 10.42 8.44 13.97
C SER A 175 10.44 6.94 14.26
N MET A 176 11.51 6.43 14.89
CA MET A 176 11.61 5.01 15.26
C MET A 176 10.58 4.61 16.34
N MET A 177 10.28 5.50 17.30
CA MET A 177 9.22 5.28 18.30
C MET A 177 7.84 5.21 17.65
N ALA A 178 7.61 5.97 16.56
CA ALA A 178 6.35 5.97 15.82
C ALA A 178 6.19 4.76 14.90
N ASP A 179 7.24 3.97 14.65
CA ASP A 179 7.23 2.80 13.75
C ASP A 179 6.68 1.52 14.42
N GLY A 180 6.23 1.60 15.66
CA GLY A 180 5.71 0.46 16.41
C GLY A 180 4.51 -0.21 15.70
N ASN A 181 4.53 -1.55 15.62
CA ASN A 181 3.40 -2.32 15.18
C ASN A 181 2.36 -2.42 16.31
N HIS A 182 1.09 -2.24 15.94
CA HIS A 182 -0.02 -2.42 16.86
C HIS A 182 -0.33 -3.91 17.02
N VAL A 183 -0.54 -4.34 18.26
CA VAL A 183 -0.94 -5.70 18.61
C VAL A 183 -2.37 -5.64 19.14
N SER A 184 -3.21 -6.63 18.77
CA SER A 184 -4.57 -6.72 19.31
C SER A 184 -4.52 -7.14 20.78
N ILE A 185 -5.23 -6.42 21.65
CA ILE A 185 -5.38 -6.75 23.07
C ILE A 185 -6.19 -8.03 23.25
N ASP A 186 -7.15 -8.27 22.35
CA ASP A 186 -8.03 -9.44 22.37
C ASP A 186 -7.41 -10.67 21.66
N ALA A 187 -6.17 -10.56 21.16
CA ALA A 187 -5.52 -11.70 20.53
C ALA A 187 -5.11 -12.73 21.59
N PRO A 188 -5.40 -14.05 21.38
CA PRO A 188 -4.93 -15.10 22.27
C PRO A 188 -3.40 -15.21 22.19
N PHE A 189 -2.73 -15.59 23.29
CA PHE A 189 -1.28 -15.80 23.31
C PHE A 189 -0.82 -16.97 22.45
N GLN A 190 -1.62 -18.06 22.44
CA GLN A 190 -1.40 -19.24 21.61
C GLN A 190 -2.72 -19.66 20.95
N GLU A 191 -2.65 -20.25 19.77
CA GLU A 191 -3.84 -20.80 19.11
C GLU A 191 -4.48 -21.89 19.98
N GLY A 192 -5.72 -21.64 20.41
CA GLY A 192 -6.51 -22.56 21.25
C GLY A 192 -6.50 -22.23 22.75
N GLU A 193 -5.86 -21.15 23.19
CA GLU A 193 -5.99 -20.63 24.56
C GLU A 193 -7.10 -19.57 24.63
N ASP A 194 -7.87 -19.62 25.75
CA ASP A 194 -8.92 -18.63 26.03
C ASP A 194 -8.36 -17.33 26.64
N HIS A 195 -7.07 -17.32 27.06
CA HIS A 195 -6.43 -16.16 27.68
C HIS A 195 -5.95 -15.16 26.63
N THR A 196 -6.38 -13.91 26.80
CA THR A 196 -6.03 -12.79 25.94
C THR A 196 -4.97 -11.89 26.60
N MET A 197 -4.33 -11.02 25.81
CA MET A 197 -3.41 -10.01 26.37
C MET A 197 -4.12 -9.05 27.34
N ALA A 198 -5.42 -8.81 27.15
CA ALA A 198 -6.24 -8.00 28.05
C ALA A 198 -6.32 -8.60 29.47
N ASP A 199 -6.36 -9.92 29.60
CA ASP A 199 -6.48 -10.60 30.90
C ASP A 199 -5.19 -10.48 31.75
N VAL A 200 -4.05 -10.25 31.11
CA VAL A 200 -2.73 -10.10 31.77
C VAL A 200 -2.41 -8.65 32.06
N MET A 201 -3.07 -7.70 31.38
CA MET A 201 -2.83 -6.26 31.62
C MET A 201 -3.49 -5.81 32.92
N THR A 202 -2.69 -5.52 33.94
CA THR A 202 -3.18 -4.93 35.19
C THR A 202 -3.44 -3.43 35.01
N SER A 203 -4.57 -2.93 35.48
CA SER A 203 -4.76 -1.49 35.67
C SER A 203 -3.81 -1.00 36.76
N GLY A 204 -2.90 -0.09 36.44
CA GLY A 204 -1.91 0.44 37.42
C GLY A 204 -2.50 1.16 38.65
N GLU A 205 -3.80 1.03 38.89
CA GLU A 205 -4.55 1.60 40.00
C GLU A 205 -4.83 0.63 41.16
N GLU A 206 -4.51 -0.66 40.97
CA GLU A 206 -4.78 -1.69 42.04
C GLU A 206 -4.07 -1.44 43.38
N GLY A 207 -3.12 -0.51 43.44
CA GLY A 207 -2.45 -0.15 44.67
C GLY A 207 -3.02 1.07 45.42
N LYS A 208 -4.14 1.65 44.94
CA LYS A 208 -4.61 2.94 45.53
C LYS A 208 -5.62 2.76 46.66
N THR A 209 -6.27 1.62 46.78
CA THR A 209 -7.28 1.38 47.84
C THR A 209 -6.61 1.24 49.20
N ASP A 210 -5.49 0.51 49.26
CA ASP A 210 -4.76 0.28 50.49
C ASP A 210 -3.92 1.50 50.91
N LYS A 211 -3.42 2.27 49.95
CA LYS A 211 -2.66 3.52 50.25
C LYS A 211 -3.48 4.65 50.89
N LYS A 212 -4.80 4.62 50.77
CA LYS A 212 -5.71 5.56 51.45
C LYS A 212 -5.95 5.19 52.90
N VAL A 213 -5.82 3.93 53.27
CA VAL A 213 -6.02 3.45 54.64
C VAL A 213 -4.76 3.64 55.48
N ASP A 214 -3.58 3.60 54.89
CA ASP A 214 -2.29 3.81 55.56
C ASP A 214 -1.99 5.30 55.90
N HIS A 215 -2.83 6.22 55.48
CA HIS A 215 -2.69 7.67 55.74
C HIS A 215 -3.74 8.25 56.70
N GLU A 216 -4.59 7.45 57.33
CA GLU A 216 -5.41 7.75 58.50
C GLU A 216 -4.80 7.12 59.77
#